data_5c8048fb6ce45d63d3b4c5a6dc3e563d
#
_entry.id   5c8048fb6ce45d63d3b4c5a6dc3e563d
#
_cell.length_a   1.000
_cell.length_b   1.000
_cell.length_c   1.000
_cell.angle_alpha   90.00
_cell.angle_beta   90.00
_cell.angle_gamma   90.00
#
_symmetry.space_group_name_H-M   'P 1'
#
loop_
_entity.id
_entity.type
_entity.pdbx_description
1 polymer ?
#
loop_
_entity_poly.entity_id
_entity_poly.type
_entity_poly.pdbx_seq_one_letter_code
_entity_poly.pdbx_strand_id
1 'polypeptide(L)'
;MTTPKTPVAEAGTEAVTDVGTNPAAKNQTAEDFAAAYPVRPVPAPGPVDTAPIATTPAALDELDSLWRAVVHETRTRGNDIHLPISLAFAERLCRAYPEADAELVRVATLLHDTGWAHVDESRIISEGFAGDWRKATIRYEHEKQGCEVARRVLPGLGYGPDFIERVCAIIDGHDTRPVAHSLEDALMRDADRLWRFDQAGIALASTWFKMDPATYTDRLAAEIVPELITQAAHDMAAADLNRSTALLKTAVIR
;
A
#
# COMPACT_ATOMS: atom_id res chain seq x y z
N MET A 1 -25.40 59.01 -24.08
CA MET A 1 -24.68 58.93 -22.79
C MET A 1 -23.91 57.66 -22.80
N THR A 2 -22.64 57.75 -23.10
CA THR A 2 -21.70 56.63 -23.24
C THR A 2 -20.86 56.55 -21.96
N THR A 3 -20.96 55.44 -21.26
CA THR A 3 -20.10 55.14 -20.09
C THR A 3 -18.72 54.63 -20.54
N PRO A 4 -17.61 55.06 -19.92
CA PRO A 4 -16.28 54.65 -20.32
C PRO A 4 -15.93 53.25 -19.72
N LYS A 5 -15.27 52.41 -20.54
CA LYS A 5 -14.64 51.14 -20.13
C LYS A 5 -13.34 51.45 -19.38
N THR A 6 -13.23 50.86 -18.19
CA THR A 6 -11.98 50.79 -17.41
C THR A 6 -11.06 49.67 -17.96
N PRO A 7 -9.75 49.88 -18.08
CA PRO A 7 -8.84 48.85 -18.55
C PRO A 7 -8.55 47.82 -17.45
N VAL A 8 -8.55 46.53 -17.84
CA VAL A 8 -8.12 45.38 -17.02
C VAL A 8 -6.59 45.42 -16.97
N ALA A 9 -6.03 45.42 -15.77
CA ALA A 9 -4.59 45.28 -15.55
C ALA A 9 -4.13 43.87 -15.86
N GLU A 10 -3.09 43.73 -16.68
CA GLU A 10 -2.35 42.50 -16.90
C GLU A 10 -1.64 42.09 -15.60
N ALA A 11 -1.98 40.92 -15.08
CA ALA A 11 -1.25 40.28 -13.97
C ALA A 11 0.05 39.66 -14.49
N GLY A 12 1.15 40.17 -13.98
CA GLY A 12 2.47 39.68 -14.29
C GLY A 12 2.65 38.19 -13.88
N THR A 13 3.24 37.42 -14.77
CA THR A 13 3.75 36.08 -14.54
C THR A 13 4.94 36.17 -13.59
N GLU A 14 4.72 35.90 -12.30
CA GLU A 14 5.83 35.59 -11.38
C GLU A 14 6.38 34.21 -11.70
N ALA A 15 7.69 34.15 -11.89
CA ALA A 15 8.45 32.94 -12.12
C ALA A 15 8.35 32.02 -10.90
N VAL A 16 7.80 30.82 -11.11
CA VAL A 16 7.88 29.72 -10.16
C VAL A 16 9.35 29.36 -9.98
N THR A 17 9.90 29.66 -8.81
CA THR A 17 11.25 29.26 -8.41
C THR A 17 11.33 27.76 -8.33
N ASP A 18 12.28 27.21 -9.05
CA ASP A 18 12.73 25.82 -9.11
C ASP A 18 12.88 25.23 -7.69
N VAL A 19 11.97 24.32 -7.31
CA VAL A 19 12.10 23.52 -6.08
C VAL A 19 13.15 22.46 -6.37
N GLY A 20 14.33 22.67 -5.78
CA GLY A 20 15.53 21.90 -5.98
C GLY A 20 15.30 20.40 -6.03
N THR A 21 15.37 19.83 -7.20
CA THR A 21 15.51 18.40 -7.44
C THR A 21 16.87 17.97 -6.91
N ASN A 22 16.90 17.04 -5.94
CA ASN A 22 18.12 16.42 -5.47
C ASN A 22 18.85 15.73 -6.66
N PRO A 23 20.01 16.22 -7.12
CA PRO A 23 20.66 15.66 -8.30
C PRO A 23 21.24 14.26 -8.09
N ALA A 24 21.29 13.75 -6.86
CA ALA A 24 21.80 12.41 -6.53
C ALA A 24 20.81 11.27 -6.88
N ALA A 25 19.52 11.55 -7.07
CA ALA A 25 18.50 10.52 -7.37
C ALA A 25 18.40 10.16 -8.87
N LYS A 26 19.08 10.87 -9.77
CA LYS A 26 18.84 10.76 -11.23
C LYS A 26 19.64 9.68 -11.95
N ASN A 27 20.59 8.98 -11.30
CA ASN A 27 21.49 8.04 -11.99
C ASN A 27 21.75 6.72 -11.25
N GLN A 28 20.97 6.35 -10.24
CA GLN A 28 21.10 5.02 -9.63
C GLN A 28 20.43 3.98 -10.54
N THR A 29 21.23 3.05 -11.06
CA THR A 29 20.72 1.89 -11.79
C THR A 29 20.12 0.88 -10.81
N ALA A 30 19.27 -0.03 -11.30
CA ALA A 30 18.76 -1.13 -10.49
C ALA A 30 19.90 -2.00 -9.90
N GLU A 31 21.05 -2.09 -10.63
CA GLU A 31 22.25 -2.80 -10.19
C GLU A 31 22.97 -2.07 -9.05
N ASP A 32 23.10 -0.72 -9.13
CA ASP A 32 23.69 0.10 -8.06
C ASP A 32 22.86 0.03 -6.79
N PHE A 33 21.52 -0.03 -6.93
CA PHE A 33 20.60 -0.15 -5.82
C PHE A 33 20.70 -1.55 -5.17
N ALA A 34 20.73 -2.61 -5.97
CA ALA A 34 20.90 -3.98 -5.48
C ALA A 34 22.26 -4.20 -4.79
N ALA A 35 23.32 -3.51 -5.24
CA ALA A 35 24.63 -3.55 -4.59
C ALA A 35 24.66 -2.81 -3.25
N ALA A 36 23.94 -1.70 -3.14
CA ALA A 36 23.84 -0.92 -1.90
C ALA A 36 22.97 -1.60 -0.83
N TYR A 37 21.98 -2.39 -1.27
CA TYR A 37 21.03 -3.12 -0.42
C TYR A 37 21.00 -4.59 -0.85
N PRO A 38 21.96 -5.43 -0.41
CA PRO A 38 21.93 -6.85 -0.73
C PRO A 38 20.64 -7.47 -0.16
N VAL A 39 19.71 -7.75 -1.06
CA VAL A 39 18.46 -8.43 -0.71
C VAL A 39 18.83 -9.81 -0.17
N ARG A 40 18.60 -10.04 1.11
CA ARG A 40 18.72 -11.40 1.63
C ARG A 40 17.69 -12.26 0.90
N PRO A 41 18.06 -13.45 0.41
CA PRO A 41 17.08 -14.34 -0.19
C PRO A 41 15.95 -14.58 0.82
N VAL A 42 14.71 -14.40 0.38
CA VAL A 42 13.55 -14.71 1.20
C VAL A 42 13.61 -16.21 1.52
N PRO A 43 13.50 -16.62 2.78
CA PRO A 43 13.54 -18.01 3.16
C PRO A 43 12.35 -18.79 2.58
N ALA A 44 12.44 -20.12 2.57
CA ALA A 44 11.29 -20.95 2.22
C ALA A 44 10.20 -20.82 3.31
N PRO A 45 8.91 -20.74 2.94
CA PRO A 45 7.84 -20.66 3.93
C PRO A 45 7.66 -21.97 4.69
N GLY A 46 7.16 -21.86 5.91
CA GLY A 46 6.48 -22.94 6.60
C GLY A 46 5.10 -23.25 6.00
N PRO A 47 4.20 -23.92 6.72
CA PRO A 47 2.84 -24.20 6.25
C PRO A 47 2.08 -22.91 5.93
N VAL A 48 1.50 -22.82 4.72
CA VAL A 48 0.78 -21.65 4.22
C VAL A 48 -0.73 -21.84 4.42
N ASP A 49 -1.35 -20.90 5.14
CA ASP A 49 -2.81 -20.83 5.30
C ASP A 49 -3.43 -20.10 4.09
N THR A 50 -4.06 -20.88 3.21
CA THR A 50 -4.73 -20.38 2.01
C THR A 50 -6.26 -20.34 2.13
N ALA A 51 -6.84 -20.52 3.33
CA ALA A 51 -8.28 -20.44 3.54
C ALA A 51 -8.80 -19.02 3.22
N PRO A 52 -10.09 -18.80 2.89
CA PRO A 52 -10.63 -17.47 2.75
C PRO A 52 -10.57 -16.70 4.08
N ILE A 53 -10.43 -15.38 4.03
CA ILE A 53 -10.56 -14.54 5.22
C ILE A 53 -12.05 -14.48 5.57
N ALA A 54 -12.42 -15.06 6.72
CA ALA A 54 -13.81 -15.20 7.13
C ALA A 54 -14.17 -14.36 8.37
N THR A 55 -13.18 -13.81 9.05
CA THR A 55 -13.36 -13.05 10.29
C THR A 55 -12.38 -11.90 10.37
N THR A 56 -12.67 -10.93 11.23
CA THR A 56 -11.70 -9.90 11.64
C THR A 56 -10.43 -10.57 12.16
N PRO A 57 -9.23 -10.11 11.74
CA PRO A 57 -7.98 -10.69 12.21
C PRO A 57 -7.82 -10.48 13.73
N ALA A 58 -7.32 -11.51 14.42
CA ALA A 58 -7.09 -11.46 15.87
C ALA A 58 -6.09 -10.35 16.25
N ALA A 59 -5.10 -10.08 15.39
CA ALA A 59 -4.15 -8.99 15.58
C ALA A 59 -4.83 -7.61 15.65
N LEU A 60 -6.02 -7.43 15.08
CA LEU A 60 -6.73 -6.15 15.22
C LEU A 60 -7.21 -5.91 16.65
N ASP A 61 -7.59 -6.98 17.37
CA ASP A 61 -7.94 -6.89 18.79
C ASP A 61 -6.69 -6.61 19.64
N GLU A 62 -5.56 -7.26 19.33
CA GLU A 62 -4.27 -7.00 19.98
C GLU A 62 -3.77 -5.57 19.74
N LEU A 63 -4.02 -5.01 18.56
CA LEU A 63 -3.65 -3.66 18.16
C LEU A 63 -4.81 -2.65 18.27
N ASP A 64 -5.85 -2.95 19.07
CA ASP A 64 -7.05 -2.10 19.20
C ASP A 64 -6.70 -0.64 19.56
N SER A 65 -5.74 -0.43 20.44
CA SER A 65 -5.28 0.93 20.79
C SER A 65 -4.67 1.67 19.60
N LEU A 66 -3.89 0.98 18.76
CA LEU A 66 -3.33 1.56 17.53
C LEU A 66 -4.45 1.83 16.51
N TRP A 67 -5.35 0.84 16.30
CA TRP A 67 -6.46 1.00 15.39
C TRP A 67 -7.35 2.19 15.76
N ARG A 68 -7.74 2.32 17.04
CA ARG A 68 -8.52 3.47 17.53
C ARG A 68 -7.79 4.80 17.33
N ALA A 69 -6.47 4.82 17.46
CA ALA A 69 -5.69 6.04 17.28
C ALA A 69 -5.62 6.49 15.81
N VAL A 70 -5.76 5.58 14.84
CA VAL A 70 -5.57 5.87 13.40
C VAL A 70 -6.80 5.65 12.53
N VAL A 71 -7.88 5.07 13.03
CA VAL A 71 -9.07 4.74 12.21
C VAL A 71 -9.68 5.95 11.50
N HIS A 72 -9.53 7.13 12.04
CA HIS A 72 -9.99 8.37 11.40
C HIS A 72 -9.15 8.76 10.17
N GLU A 73 -7.91 8.27 10.08
CA GLU A 73 -7.00 8.45 8.94
C GLU A 73 -7.29 7.44 7.80
N THR A 74 -8.16 6.47 8.02
CA THR A 74 -8.37 5.34 7.10
C THR A 74 -9.59 5.49 6.19
N ARG A 75 -10.37 6.57 6.33
CA ARG A 75 -11.61 6.75 5.58
C ARG A 75 -11.41 7.07 4.11
N THR A 76 -10.24 7.55 3.75
CA THR A 76 -9.86 7.81 2.36
C THR A 76 -9.64 6.49 1.63
N ARG A 77 -10.13 6.34 0.41
CA ARG A 77 -9.96 5.17 -0.45
C ARG A 77 -10.50 3.84 0.09
N GLY A 78 -11.29 3.83 1.16
CA GLY A 78 -11.75 2.60 1.79
C GLY A 78 -10.63 1.86 2.53
N ASN A 79 -9.64 2.58 3.04
CA ASN A 79 -8.55 2.01 3.85
C ASN A 79 -9.06 1.40 5.16
N ASP A 80 -10.24 1.78 5.63
CA ASP A 80 -10.96 1.12 6.73
C ASP A 80 -11.38 -0.33 6.42
N ILE A 81 -11.44 -0.71 5.14
CA ILE A 81 -11.63 -2.08 4.65
C ILE A 81 -10.28 -2.71 4.29
N HIS A 82 -9.45 -1.97 3.53
CA HIS A 82 -8.15 -2.41 3.04
C HIS A 82 -7.22 -2.86 4.18
N LEU A 83 -6.98 -1.98 5.16
CA LEU A 83 -5.98 -2.24 6.21
C LEU A 83 -6.31 -3.46 7.09
N PRO A 84 -7.55 -3.69 7.55
CA PRO A 84 -7.89 -4.91 8.26
C PRO A 84 -7.73 -6.19 7.44
N ILE A 85 -8.04 -6.17 6.14
CA ILE A 85 -7.84 -7.34 5.26
C ILE A 85 -6.34 -7.58 5.05
N SER A 86 -5.56 -6.52 4.78
CA SER A 86 -4.10 -6.62 4.69
C SER A 86 -3.49 -7.17 5.97
N LEU A 87 -3.98 -6.74 7.15
CA LEU A 87 -3.52 -7.27 8.43
C LEU A 87 -3.78 -8.77 8.57
N ALA A 88 -4.93 -9.28 8.10
CA ALA A 88 -5.20 -10.71 8.11
C ALA A 88 -4.21 -11.51 7.24
N PHE A 89 -3.82 -10.97 6.09
CA PHE A 89 -2.76 -11.57 5.28
C PHE A 89 -1.40 -11.46 5.94
N ALA A 90 -1.07 -10.31 6.55
CA ALA A 90 0.17 -10.13 7.29
C ALA A 90 0.34 -11.16 8.41
N GLU A 91 -0.73 -11.45 9.18
CA GLU A 91 -0.71 -12.50 10.20
C GLU A 91 -0.41 -13.89 9.63
N ARG A 92 -1.00 -14.22 8.48
CA ARG A 92 -0.76 -15.51 7.81
C ARG A 92 0.66 -15.61 7.29
N LEU A 93 1.16 -14.54 6.70
CA LEU A 93 2.55 -14.46 6.23
C LEU A 93 3.52 -14.59 7.41
N CYS A 94 3.30 -13.90 8.53
CA CYS A 94 4.13 -14.05 9.73
C CYS A 94 4.10 -15.47 10.30
N ARG A 95 2.97 -16.20 10.20
CA ARG A 95 2.93 -17.61 10.58
C ARG A 95 3.73 -18.51 9.62
N ALA A 96 3.75 -18.18 8.33
CA ALA A 96 4.54 -18.91 7.34
C ALA A 96 6.05 -18.58 7.42
N TYR A 97 6.40 -17.42 7.97
CA TYR A 97 7.78 -16.94 8.16
C TYR A 97 8.04 -16.57 9.63
N PRO A 98 8.18 -17.56 10.53
CA PRO A 98 8.25 -17.31 11.98
C PRO A 98 9.52 -16.58 12.44
N GLU A 99 10.54 -16.45 11.58
CA GLU A 99 11.74 -15.66 11.83
C GLU A 99 11.53 -14.14 11.67
N ALA A 100 10.41 -13.71 11.07
CA ALA A 100 10.07 -12.29 10.93
C ALA A 100 9.62 -11.70 12.28
N ASP A 101 9.93 -10.41 12.47
CA ASP A 101 9.36 -9.62 13.56
C ASP A 101 7.88 -9.33 13.26
N ALA A 102 7.01 -10.22 13.76
CA ALA A 102 5.58 -10.17 13.46
C ALA A 102 4.91 -8.88 13.98
N GLU A 103 5.39 -8.30 15.09
CA GLU A 103 4.86 -7.03 15.58
C GLU A 103 5.18 -5.89 14.61
N LEU A 104 6.42 -5.83 14.13
CA LEU A 104 6.84 -4.84 13.15
C LEU A 104 6.01 -4.94 11.85
N VAL A 105 5.81 -6.15 11.33
CA VAL A 105 4.99 -6.37 10.12
C VAL A 105 3.56 -5.88 10.34
N ARG A 106 2.92 -6.29 11.45
CA ARG A 106 1.51 -5.94 11.75
C ARG A 106 1.32 -4.43 11.94
N VAL A 107 2.21 -3.78 12.70
CA VAL A 107 2.15 -2.32 12.94
C VAL A 107 2.39 -1.56 11.63
N ALA A 108 3.39 -1.94 10.84
CA ALA A 108 3.63 -1.32 9.54
C ALA A 108 2.44 -1.51 8.59
N THR A 109 1.82 -2.71 8.57
CA THR A 109 0.64 -2.98 7.75
C THR A 109 -0.55 -2.09 8.12
N LEU A 110 -0.81 -1.83 9.41
CA LEU A 110 -1.90 -0.93 9.80
C LEU A 110 -1.64 0.54 9.50
N LEU A 111 -0.38 0.92 9.32
CA LEU A 111 -0.01 2.33 9.16
C LEU A 111 0.34 2.73 7.73
N HIS A 112 0.71 1.78 6.84
CA HIS A 112 1.34 2.09 5.55
C HIS A 112 0.55 3.09 4.69
N ASP A 113 -0.76 2.96 4.66
CA ASP A 113 -1.65 3.76 3.81
C ASP A 113 -2.40 4.89 4.56
N THR A 114 -2.11 5.10 5.87
CA THR A 114 -2.71 6.20 6.63
C THR A 114 -2.35 7.57 6.07
N GLY A 115 -1.22 7.68 5.40
CA GLY A 115 -0.76 8.91 4.75
C GLY A 115 -1.66 9.43 3.64
N TRP A 116 -2.50 8.58 3.04
CA TRP A 116 -3.48 9.02 2.03
C TRP A 116 -4.50 10.03 2.56
N ALA A 117 -4.76 10.05 3.87
CA ALA A 117 -5.62 11.05 4.49
C ALA A 117 -5.03 12.47 4.50
N HIS A 118 -3.72 12.60 4.23
CA HIS A 118 -2.96 13.85 4.29
C HIS A 118 -2.49 14.36 2.92
N VAL A 119 -2.95 13.75 1.83
CA VAL A 119 -2.69 14.20 0.47
C VAL A 119 -3.98 14.69 -0.18
N ASP A 120 -3.85 15.49 -1.25
CA ASP A 120 -5.01 16.02 -1.96
C ASP A 120 -5.82 14.89 -2.62
N GLU A 121 -7.04 14.67 -2.12
CA GLU A 121 -7.92 13.60 -2.60
C GLU A 121 -8.25 13.72 -4.09
N SER A 122 -8.33 14.94 -4.64
CA SER A 122 -8.59 15.15 -6.07
C SER A 122 -7.47 14.62 -6.97
N ARG A 123 -6.25 14.51 -6.44
CA ARG A 123 -5.06 14.00 -7.13
C ARG A 123 -4.93 12.47 -7.05
N ILE A 124 -5.58 11.83 -6.09
CA ILE A 124 -5.43 10.39 -5.85
C ILE A 124 -5.79 9.59 -7.11
N ILE A 125 -6.94 9.85 -7.70
CA ILE A 125 -7.41 9.13 -8.89
C ILE A 125 -6.65 9.59 -10.15
N SER A 126 -6.46 10.91 -10.31
CA SER A 126 -5.87 11.48 -11.53
C SER A 126 -4.37 11.22 -11.66
N GLU A 127 -3.63 11.11 -10.56
CA GLU A 127 -2.19 10.93 -10.56
C GLU A 127 -1.80 9.53 -10.03
N GLY A 128 -2.38 9.10 -8.92
CA GLY A 128 -1.98 7.88 -8.23
C GLY A 128 -2.26 6.59 -9.00
N PHE A 129 -3.21 6.60 -9.94
CA PHE A 129 -3.63 5.43 -10.73
C PHE A 129 -3.56 5.64 -12.24
N ALA A 130 -3.03 6.78 -12.71
CA ALA A 130 -2.87 7.09 -14.12
C ALA A 130 -1.42 6.83 -14.59
N GLY A 131 -1.28 6.33 -15.80
CA GLY A 131 0.03 6.13 -16.45
C GLY A 131 0.97 5.20 -15.66
N ASP A 132 2.23 5.59 -15.56
CA ASP A 132 3.23 4.89 -14.73
C ASP A 132 3.07 5.32 -13.27
N TRP A 133 2.12 4.70 -12.59
CA TRP A 133 1.71 5.03 -11.23
C TRP A 133 2.85 4.93 -10.21
N ARG A 134 3.89 4.09 -10.48
CA ARG A 134 5.07 3.97 -9.60
C ARG A 134 5.91 5.24 -9.56
N LYS A 135 5.76 6.12 -10.56
CA LYS A 135 6.46 7.41 -10.65
C LYS A 135 5.59 8.59 -10.21
N ALA A 136 4.33 8.35 -9.86
CA ALA A 136 3.44 9.41 -9.44
C ALA A 136 3.91 10.06 -8.13
N THR A 137 4.10 11.38 -8.13
CA THR A 137 4.62 12.15 -6.98
C THR A 137 3.78 11.93 -5.73
N ILE A 138 2.47 11.81 -5.88
CA ILE A 138 1.53 11.60 -4.77
C ILE A 138 1.80 10.29 -4.00
N ARG A 139 2.42 9.28 -4.64
CA ARG A 139 2.80 8.04 -3.96
C ARG A 139 3.93 8.26 -2.98
N TYR A 140 4.93 9.05 -3.35
CA TYR A 140 5.99 9.47 -2.41
C TYR A 140 5.45 10.36 -1.30
N GLU A 141 4.45 11.20 -1.61
CA GLU A 141 3.82 12.07 -0.62
C GLU A 141 3.10 11.25 0.45
N HIS A 142 2.27 10.27 0.07
CA HIS A 142 1.53 9.48 1.06
C HIS A 142 2.43 8.59 1.92
N GLU A 143 3.51 8.02 1.36
CA GLU A 143 4.50 7.25 2.12
C GLU A 143 5.13 8.10 3.22
N LYS A 144 5.56 9.33 2.90
CA LYS A 144 6.09 10.29 3.88
C LYS A 144 5.07 10.66 4.94
N GLN A 145 3.83 10.93 4.53
CA GLN A 145 2.75 11.26 5.46
C GLN A 145 2.40 10.08 6.37
N GLY A 146 2.46 8.84 5.88
CA GLY A 146 2.33 7.63 6.70
C GLY A 146 3.40 7.54 7.79
N CYS A 147 4.66 7.87 7.46
CA CYS A 147 5.74 7.96 8.44
C CYS A 147 5.47 9.05 9.50
N GLU A 148 4.92 10.20 9.11
CA GLU A 148 4.56 11.27 10.06
C GLU A 148 3.41 10.82 10.99
N VAL A 149 2.44 10.07 10.49
CA VAL A 149 1.39 9.45 11.31
C VAL A 149 2.01 8.47 12.32
N ALA A 150 2.92 7.59 11.87
CA ALA A 150 3.61 6.64 12.74
C ALA A 150 4.38 7.35 13.87
N ARG A 151 5.20 8.36 13.54
CA ARG A 151 5.97 9.15 14.51
C ARG A 151 5.09 9.92 15.50
N ARG A 152 3.90 10.32 15.10
CA ARG A 152 2.93 11.02 15.96
C ARG A 152 2.23 10.08 16.93
N VAL A 153 1.84 8.90 16.48
CA VAL A 153 0.93 8.00 17.20
C VAL A 153 1.68 6.98 18.07
N LEU A 154 2.72 6.35 17.54
CA LEU A 154 3.38 5.22 18.19
C LEU A 154 4.04 5.55 19.53
N PRO A 155 4.63 6.74 19.78
CA PRO A 155 5.19 7.08 21.10
C PRO A 155 4.13 7.06 22.21
N GLY A 156 2.91 7.52 21.91
CA GLY A 156 1.78 7.50 22.84
C GLY A 156 1.29 6.10 23.21
N LEU A 157 1.65 5.10 22.41
CA LEU A 157 1.35 3.69 22.61
C LEU A 157 2.51 2.89 23.24
N GLY A 158 3.60 3.58 23.60
CA GLY A 158 4.75 2.98 24.27
C GLY A 158 5.84 2.41 23.35
N TYR A 159 5.74 2.60 22.03
CA TYR A 159 6.78 2.18 21.11
C TYR A 159 8.01 3.07 21.18
N GLY A 160 9.19 2.46 21.25
CA GLY A 160 10.46 3.17 21.30
C GLY A 160 10.91 3.73 19.94
N PRO A 161 11.84 4.73 19.95
CA PRO A 161 12.28 5.41 18.72
C PRO A 161 12.81 4.46 17.65
N ASP A 162 13.62 3.47 18.04
CA ASP A 162 14.22 2.51 17.10
C ASP A 162 13.15 1.65 16.38
N PHE A 163 12.11 1.24 17.10
CA PHE A 163 10.99 0.52 16.49
C PHE A 163 10.22 1.40 15.52
N ILE A 164 9.96 2.66 15.89
CA ILE A 164 9.26 3.64 15.06
C ILE A 164 10.02 3.88 13.74
N GLU A 165 11.32 4.04 13.79
CA GLU A 165 12.12 4.23 12.57
C GLU A 165 12.17 2.95 11.71
N ARG A 166 12.13 1.75 12.29
CA ARG A 166 11.97 0.49 11.55
C ARG A 166 10.61 0.42 10.85
N VAL A 167 9.53 0.83 11.51
CA VAL A 167 8.19 0.96 10.89
C VAL A 167 8.23 1.93 9.73
N CYS A 168 8.81 3.12 9.93
CA CYS A 168 8.94 4.13 8.88
C CYS A 168 9.79 3.63 7.69
N ALA A 169 10.86 2.86 7.95
CA ALA A 169 11.69 2.30 6.88
C ALA A 169 10.93 1.29 5.99
N ILE A 170 9.89 0.64 6.51
CA ILE A 170 8.98 -0.21 5.73
C ILE A 170 7.97 0.65 4.97
N ILE A 171 7.33 1.62 5.64
CA ILE A 171 6.30 2.48 5.04
C ILE A 171 6.89 3.32 3.90
N ASP A 172 8.06 3.96 4.12
CA ASP A 172 8.72 4.78 3.10
C ASP A 172 9.26 3.89 1.97
N GLY A 173 8.61 3.95 0.84
CA GLY A 173 8.97 3.18 -0.35
C GLY A 173 8.21 1.86 -0.53
N HIS A 174 7.15 1.56 0.24
CA HIS A 174 6.39 0.33 0.08
C HIS A 174 5.74 0.23 -1.31
N ASP A 175 5.33 1.35 -1.88
CA ASP A 175 4.78 1.48 -3.23
C ASP A 175 5.85 1.85 -4.28
N THR A 176 6.82 2.67 -3.90
CA THR A 176 7.73 3.34 -4.85
C THR A 176 9.10 2.70 -4.96
N ARG A 177 9.57 1.99 -3.94
CA ARG A 177 10.87 1.31 -3.93
C ARG A 177 10.83 0.00 -4.73
N PRO A 178 11.80 -0.26 -5.61
CA PRO A 178 11.77 -1.42 -6.50
C PRO A 178 11.95 -2.77 -5.80
N VAL A 179 12.65 -2.81 -4.65
CA VAL A 179 12.95 -4.05 -3.92
C VAL A 179 12.69 -3.89 -2.42
N ALA A 180 12.30 -4.97 -1.76
CA ALA A 180 12.15 -5.01 -0.31
C ALA A 180 13.52 -5.00 0.39
N HIS A 181 13.64 -4.28 1.51
CA HIS A 181 14.88 -4.14 2.28
C HIS A 181 15.08 -5.23 3.33
N SER A 182 14.00 -5.86 3.77
CA SER A 182 14.02 -6.93 4.77
C SER A 182 12.90 -7.94 4.51
N LEU A 183 12.88 -9.01 5.30
CA LEU A 183 11.77 -9.95 5.28
C LEU A 183 10.46 -9.27 5.69
N GLU A 184 10.48 -8.45 6.74
CA GLU A 184 9.30 -7.74 7.24
C GLU A 184 8.73 -6.77 6.19
N ASP A 185 9.61 -6.05 5.47
CA ASP A 185 9.22 -5.20 4.34
C ASP A 185 8.58 -6.04 3.22
N ALA A 186 9.15 -7.19 2.88
CA ALA A 186 8.58 -8.09 1.90
C ALA A 186 7.18 -8.60 2.32
N LEU A 187 7.03 -9.03 3.58
CA LEU A 187 5.76 -9.54 4.10
C LEU A 187 4.68 -8.45 4.15
N MET A 188 5.03 -7.23 4.57
CA MET A 188 4.09 -6.11 4.59
C MET A 188 3.63 -5.74 3.17
N ARG A 189 4.55 -5.66 2.21
CA ARG A 189 4.23 -5.36 0.80
C ARG A 189 3.40 -6.45 0.14
N ASP A 190 3.66 -7.71 0.45
CA ASP A 190 2.83 -8.82 -0.02
C ASP A 190 1.43 -8.75 0.61
N ALA A 191 1.32 -8.47 1.90
CA ALA A 191 0.04 -8.30 2.58
C ALA A 191 -0.79 -7.15 1.99
N ASP A 192 -0.13 -6.01 1.67
CA ASP A 192 -0.76 -4.90 0.94
C ASP A 192 -1.28 -5.33 -0.44
N ARG A 193 -0.56 -6.18 -1.16
CA ARG A 193 -1.03 -6.63 -2.47
C ARG A 193 -2.12 -7.67 -2.38
N LEU A 194 -2.03 -8.58 -1.40
CA LEU A 194 -2.94 -9.72 -1.23
C LEU A 194 -4.38 -9.30 -0.93
N TRP A 195 -4.63 -8.18 -0.25
CA TRP A 195 -5.99 -7.76 0.04
C TRP A 195 -6.86 -7.62 -1.23
N ARG A 196 -6.23 -7.29 -2.37
CA ARG A 196 -6.92 -7.13 -3.66
C ARG A 196 -7.45 -8.44 -4.23
N PHE A 197 -6.93 -9.59 -3.77
CA PHE A 197 -7.37 -10.92 -4.19
C PHE A 197 -8.54 -11.44 -3.36
N ASP A 198 -8.74 -10.90 -2.16
CA ASP A 198 -9.93 -11.19 -1.34
C ASP A 198 -11.20 -10.71 -2.03
N GLN A 199 -12.32 -11.37 -1.77
CA GLN A 199 -13.61 -11.04 -2.41
C GLN A 199 -14.06 -9.59 -2.12
N ALA A 200 -13.84 -9.10 -0.89
CA ALA A 200 -14.13 -7.72 -0.55
C ALA A 200 -13.17 -6.75 -1.26
N GLY A 201 -11.90 -7.13 -1.40
CA GLY A 201 -10.89 -6.40 -2.15
C GLY A 201 -11.24 -6.29 -3.64
N ILE A 202 -11.64 -7.40 -4.27
CA ILE A 202 -12.11 -7.40 -5.66
C ILE A 202 -13.33 -6.48 -5.82
N ALA A 203 -14.32 -6.60 -4.93
CA ALA A 203 -15.53 -5.80 -4.99
C ALA A 203 -15.24 -4.30 -4.86
N LEU A 204 -14.36 -3.91 -3.95
CA LEU A 204 -13.99 -2.51 -3.72
C LEU A 204 -13.10 -1.97 -4.85
N ALA A 205 -11.98 -2.64 -5.13
CA ALA A 205 -10.99 -2.12 -6.05
C ALA A 205 -11.47 -2.11 -7.52
N SER A 206 -12.31 -3.05 -7.94
CA SER A 206 -12.88 -3.03 -9.29
C SER A 206 -13.69 -1.75 -9.54
N THR A 207 -14.33 -1.19 -8.52
CA THR A 207 -15.07 0.08 -8.65
C THR A 207 -14.15 1.27 -8.90
N TRP A 208 -12.95 1.29 -8.29
CA TRP A 208 -11.98 2.37 -8.51
C TRP A 208 -11.52 2.45 -9.95
N PHE A 209 -11.34 1.28 -10.58
CA PHE A 209 -10.89 1.17 -11.97
C PHE A 209 -12.05 1.16 -12.97
N LYS A 210 -13.32 1.22 -12.50
CA LYS A 210 -14.52 1.11 -13.35
C LYS A 210 -14.51 -0.16 -14.22
N MET A 211 -14.01 -1.25 -13.66
CA MET A 211 -13.94 -2.57 -14.28
C MET A 211 -15.02 -3.49 -13.70
N ASP A 212 -15.48 -4.46 -14.49
CA ASP A 212 -16.22 -5.57 -13.92
C ASP A 212 -15.27 -6.50 -13.12
N PRO A 213 -15.78 -7.23 -12.11
CA PRO A 213 -14.95 -8.06 -11.25
C PRO A 213 -14.14 -9.15 -11.99
N ALA A 214 -14.66 -9.71 -13.09
CA ALA A 214 -13.95 -10.74 -13.85
C ALA A 214 -12.74 -10.14 -14.56
N THR A 215 -12.93 -9.04 -15.28
CA THR A 215 -11.84 -8.28 -15.92
C THR A 215 -10.79 -7.83 -14.89
N TYR A 216 -11.25 -7.38 -13.70
CA TYR A 216 -10.32 -7.00 -12.64
C TYR A 216 -9.51 -8.20 -12.11
N THR A 217 -10.13 -9.37 -11.98
CA THR A 217 -9.45 -10.62 -11.57
C THR A 217 -8.37 -11.03 -12.58
N ASP A 218 -8.65 -10.93 -13.89
CA ASP A 218 -7.66 -11.17 -14.93
C ASP A 218 -6.48 -10.19 -14.85
N ARG A 219 -6.77 -8.94 -14.55
CA ARG A 219 -5.76 -7.91 -14.31
C ARG A 219 -4.89 -8.22 -13.09
N LEU A 220 -5.47 -8.69 -11.98
CA LEU A 220 -4.70 -9.11 -10.80
C LEU A 220 -3.71 -10.22 -11.15
N ALA A 221 -4.15 -11.22 -11.92
CA ALA A 221 -3.27 -12.30 -12.36
C ALA A 221 -2.12 -11.81 -13.24
N ALA A 222 -2.38 -10.86 -14.14
CA ALA A 222 -1.40 -10.38 -15.10
C ALA A 222 -0.42 -9.34 -14.52
N GLU A 223 -0.90 -8.44 -13.64
CA GLU A 223 -0.13 -7.26 -13.20
C GLU A 223 0.33 -7.35 -11.74
N ILE A 224 -0.44 -7.98 -10.85
CA ILE A 224 -0.14 -7.97 -9.41
C ILE A 224 0.54 -9.26 -8.96
N VAL A 225 0.16 -10.44 -9.47
CA VAL A 225 0.87 -11.69 -9.14
C VAL A 225 2.38 -11.60 -9.38
N PRO A 226 2.87 -11.02 -10.51
CA PRO A 226 4.32 -10.87 -10.72
C PRO A 226 5.03 -9.93 -9.74
N GLU A 227 4.29 -9.10 -8.99
CA GLU A 227 4.84 -8.19 -7.98
C GLU A 227 4.95 -8.81 -6.58
N LEU A 228 4.35 -9.98 -6.37
CA LEU A 228 4.46 -10.70 -5.11
C LEU A 228 5.90 -11.19 -4.91
N ILE A 229 6.38 -11.08 -3.68
CA ILE A 229 7.80 -11.29 -3.34
C ILE A 229 8.02 -12.69 -2.76
N THR A 230 7.07 -13.16 -1.93
CA THR A 230 7.24 -14.41 -1.20
C THR A 230 6.44 -15.56 -1.81
N GLN A 231 6.94 -16.80 -1.66
CA GLN A 231 6.23 -17.99 -2.14
C GLN A 231 4.87 -18.14 -1.44
N ALA A 232 4.78 -17.85 -0.14
CA ALA A 232 3.52 -17.92 0.59
C ALA A 232 2.48 -16.94 0.02
N ALA A 233 2.89 -15.74 -0.40
CA ALA A 233 1.98 -14.79 -1.03
C ALA A 233 1.49 -15.29 -2.40
N HIS A 234 2.35 -15.89 -3.20
CA HIS A 234 1.93 -16.54 -4.46
C HIS A 234 0.90 -17.66 -4.22
N ASP A 235 1.11 -18.51 -3.20
CA ASP A 235 0.19 -19.60 -2.88
C ASP A 235 -1.18 -19.07 -2.42
N MET A 236 -1.20 -18.02 -1.58
CA MET A 236 -2.42 -17.34 -1.14
C MET A 236 -3.16 -16.68 -2.32
N ALA A 237 -2.46 -15.92 -3.16
CA ALA A 237 -3.04 -15.28 -4.33
C ALA A 237 -3.64 -16.29 -5.31
N ALA A 238 -2.94 -17.41 -5.58
CA ALA A 238 -3.46 -18.46 -6.45
C ALA A 238 -4.74 -19.08 -5.90
N ALA A 239 -4.82 -19.32 -4.59
CA ALA A 239 -6.00 -19.86 -3.94
C ALA A 239 -7.19 -18.89 -4.02
N ASP A 240 -6.97 -17.59 -3.77
CA ASP A 240 -8.01 -16.56 -3.86
C ASP A 240 -8.49 -16.34 -5.30
N LEU A 241 -7.59 -16.29 -6.28
CA LEU A 241 -7.94 -16.22 -7.70
C LEU A 241 -8.80 -17.41 -8.12
N ASN A 242 -8.46 -18.62 -7.70
CA ASN A 242 -9.25 -19.81 -8.00
C ASN A 242 -10.67 -19.72 -7.42
N ARG A 243 -10.81 -19.25 -6.18
CA ARG A 243 -12.11 -19.06 -5.53
C ARG A 243 -12.95 -18.00 -6.24
N SER A 244 -12.37 -16.86 -6.54
CA SER A 244 -13.06 -15.74 -7.21
C SER A 244 -13.49 -16.10 -8.63
N THR A 245 -12.60 -16.76 -9.39
CA THR A 245 -12.93 -17.23 -10.76
C THR A 245 -14.06 -18.26 -10.74
N ALA A 246 -14.08 -19.19 -9.79
CA ALA A 246 -15.15 -20.17 -9.65
C ALA A 246 -16.49 -19.49 -9.32
N LEU A 247 -16.49 -18.50 -8.42
CA LEU A 247 -17.69 -17.72 -8.07
C LEU A 247 -18.22 -16.92 -9.28
N LEU A 248 -17.35 -16.24 -10.01
CA LEU A 248 -17.71 -15.44 -11.16
C LEU A 248 -18.27 -16.29 -12.30
N LYS A 249 -17.69 -17.48 -12.54
CA LYS A 249 -18.27 -18.44 -13.52
C LYS A 249 -19.68 -18.86 -13.14
N THR A 250 -19.95 -19.09 -11.86
CA THR A 250 -21.29 -19.45 -11.37
C THR A 250 -22.29 -18.32 -11.60
N ALA A 251 -21.89 -17.06 -11.48
CA ALA A 251 -22.75 -15.90 -11.70
C ALA A 251 -23.17 -15.73 -13.18
N VAL A 252 -22.45 -16.31 -14.12
CA VAL A 252 -22.76 -16.25 -15.57
C VAL A 252 -23.78 -17.31 -15.98
N ILE A 253 -24.02 -18.33 -15.17
CA ILE A 253 -25.06 -19.34 -15.40
C ILE A 253 -26.43 -18.75 -15.00
N ARG A 254 -27.02 -17.96 -15.89
CA ARG A 254 -28.36 -17.38 -15.74
C ARG A 254 -29.28 -17.91 -16.81
#